data_f7f9f36f6352ad66d44f4a83b949416a
#
_entry.id   f7f9f36f6352ad66d44f4a83b949416a
#
_cell.length_a   1.000
_cell.length_b   1.000
_cell.length_c   1.000
_cell.angle_alpha   90.00
_cell.angle_beta   90.00
_cell.angle_gamma   90.00
#
_symmetry.space_group_name_H-M   'P 1'
#
loop_
_entity.id
_entity.type
_entity.pdbx_description
1 polymer ?
#
loop_
_entity_poly.entity_id
_entity_poly.type
_entity_poly.pdbx_seq_one_letter_code
_entity_poly.pdbx_strand_id
1 'polypeptide(L)'
;EAVSEVVDFSITMGIMLLAIAIIGTAGFPLVEHMQEAQHTENIKQSFTVLTSNINKVALGSSPSQSVEIKLHESTAAVSGTSSIIVEMKVWNSSTHVVDTKSFDRQLRVIENRYKERSIGYENTGAWAKYEREKVVMISKPNFAVAEDLLMIPVVMLSGSSSVSGTGLVRVVCDGGLPSVHRYENVSMVNITIGSEYYNGWGRFLNETMGMQVTEYDVLNGTVSASKQYLPDNIDVVIVSSPMRVTIQ
;
A
#
# COMPACT_ATOMS: atom_id res chain seq x y z
N GLU A 1 20.82 -68.54 -10.35
CA GLU A 1 21.44 -67.39 -9.63
C GLU A 1 21.49 -66.12 -10.50
N ALA A 2 21.97 -66.20 -11.76
CA ALA A 2 22.09 -65.05 -12.65
C ALA A 2 20.76 -64.35 -12.97
N VAL A 3 19.62 -65.01 -13.01
CA VAL A 3 18.29 -64.45 -13.28
C VAL A 3 17.79 -63.64 -12.08
N SER A 4 18.14 -64.01 -10.85
CA SER A 4 17.78 -63.30 -9.63
C SER A 4 18.47 -61.93 -9.54
N GLU A 5 19.74 -61.83 -9.91
CA GLU A 5 20.51 -60.60 -9.89
C GLU A 5 20.00 -59.56 -10.91
N VAL A 6 19.58 -59.99 -12.10
CA VAL A 6 18.99 -59.09 -13.12
C VAL A 6 17.62 -58.57 -12.70
N VAL A 7 16.81 -59.41 -12.05
CA VAL A 7 15.49 -59.00 -11.53
C VAL A 7 15.66 -58.02 -10.38
N ASP A 8 16.58 -58.28 -9.46
CA ASP A 8 16.86 -57.35 -8.32
C ASP A 8 17.35 -56.00 -8.80
N PHE A 9 18.27 -55.97 -9.77
CA PHE A 9 18.74 -54.73 -10.39
C PHE A 9 17.61 -53.97 -11.09
N SER A 10 16.75 -54.69 -11.82
CA SER A 10 15.64 -54.06 -12.55
C SER A 10 14.60 -53.44 -11.59
N ILE A 11 14.29 -54.12 -10.48
CA ILE A 11 13.38 -53.60 -9.45
C ILE A 11 13.99 -52.35 -8.77
N THR A 12 15.26 -52.45 -8.36
CA THR A 12 15.94 -51.32 -7.71
C THR A 12 16.02 -50.10 -8.63
N MET A 13 16.35 -50.28 -9.92
CA MET A 13 16.38 -49.24 -10.91
C MET A 13 14.97 -48.65 -11.14
N GLY A 14 13.94 -49.49 -11.17
CA GLY A 14 12.53 -49.02 -11.30
C GLY A 14 12.10 -48.14 -10.13
N ILE A 15 12.46 -48.56 -8.90
CA ILE A 15 12.17 -47.75 -7.69
C ILE A 15 12.93 -46.42 -7.72
N MET A 16 14.19 -46.40 -8.13
CA MET A 16 15.00 -45.19 -8.25
C MET A 16 14.39 -44.22 -9.29
N LEU A 17 14.02 -44.71 -10.46
CA LEU A 17 13.39 -43.90 -11.51
C LEU A 17 12.04 -43.34 -11.04
N LEU A 18 11.25 -44.12 -10.33
CA LEU A 18 9.98 -43.69 -9.77
C LEU A 18 10.18 -42.61 -8.69
N ALA A 19 11.17 -42.75 -7.82
CA ALA A 19 11.54 -41.77 -6.83
C ALA A 19 11.96 -40.43 -7.48
N ILE A 20 12.81 -40.49 -8.51
CA ILE A 20 13.23 -39.29 -9.28
C ILE A 20 12.05 -38.63 -9.97
N ALA A 21 11.13 -39.42 -10.54
CA ALA A 21 9.93 -38.90 -11.16
C ALA A 21 9.00 -38.15 -10.16
N ILE A 22 8.81 -38.71 -8.96
CA ILE A 22 8.04 -38.09 -7.88
C ILE A 22 8.71 -36.80 -7.42
N ILE A 23 10.02 -36.78 -7.20
CA ILE A 23 10.77 -35.59 -6.81
C ILE A 23 10.67 -34.51 -7.91
N GLY A 24 10.81 -34.91 -9.18
CA GLY A 24 10.72 -34.00 -10.30
C GLY A 24 9.33 -33.36 -10.47
N THR A 25 8.26 -34.13 -10.28
CA THR A 25 6.89 -33.66 -10.51
C THR A 25 6.28 -32.94 -9.31
N ALA A 26 6.62 -33.32 -8.10
CA ALA A 26 6.06 -32.75 -6.87
C ALA A 26 7.04 -31.85 -6.11
N GLY A 27 8.34 -32.17 -6.15
CA GLY A 27 9.36 -31.43 -5.39
C GLY A 27 9.71 -30.07 -6.00
N PHE A 28 9.90 -29.98 -7.32
CA PHE A 28 10.24 -28.71 -7.96
C PHE A 28 9.16 -27.65 -7.81
N PRO A 29 7.87 -27.91 -8.05
CA PRO A 29 6.82 -26.91 -7.85
C PRO A 29 6.74 -26.44 -6.39
N LEU A 30 6.96 -27.32 -5.42
CA LEU A 30 6.96 -26.96 -4.01
C LEU A 30 8.08 -25.97 -3.67
N VAL A 31 9.30 -26.22 -4.17
CA VAL A 31 10.45 -25.33 -3.98
C VAL A 31 10.18 -23.95 -4.64
N GLU A 32 9.62 -23.95 -5.84
CA GLU A 32 9.26 -22.71 -6.55
C GLU A 32 8.25 -21.88 -5.75
N HIS A 33 7.18 -22.49 -5.26
CA HIS A 33 6.20 -21.83 -4.40
C HIS A 33 6.80 -21.27 -3.11
N MET A 34 7.73 -22.01 -2.48
CA MET A 34 8.43 -21.54 -1.28
C MET A 34 9.30 -20.33 -1.59
N GLN A 35 10.01 -20.33 -2.71
CA GLN A 35 10.84 -19.20 -3.16
C GLN A 35 9.96 -17.96 -3.45
N GLU A 36 8.85 -18.11 -4.17
CA GLU A 36 7.91 -17.02 -4.43
C GLU A 36 7.35 -16.42 -3.14
N ALA A 37 6.97 -17.26 -2.18
CA ALA A 37 6.47 -16.79 -0.89
C ALA A 37 7.54 -15.99 -0.13
N GLN A 38 8.79 -16.49 -0.13
CA GLN A 38 9.91 -15.80 0.52
C GLN A 38 10.26 -14.48 -0.16
N HIS A 39 10.22 -14.40 -1.50
CA HIS A 39 10.41 -13.16 -2.24
C HIS A 39 9.33 -12.14 -1.90
N THR A 40 8.07 -12.56 -1.87
CA THR A 40 6.95 -11.68 -1.49
C THR A 40 7.15 -11.12 -0.08
N GLU A 41 7.59 -11.94 0.87
CA GLU A 41 7.82 -11.51 2.25
C GLU A 41 9.00 -10.53 2.35
N ASN A 42 10.08 -10.76 1.62
CA ASN A 42 11.22 -9.84 1.55
C ASN A 42 10.81 -8.47 0.98
N ILE A 43 9.96 -8.43 -0.05
CA ILE A 43 9.44 -7.18 -0.60
C ILE A 43 8.53 -6.46 0.43
N LYS A 44 7.67 -7.17 1.15
CA LYS A 44 6.86 -6.56 2.22
C LYS A 44 7.73 -5.91 3.29
N GLN A 45 8.78 -6.59 3.74
CA GLN A 45 9.73 -6.03 4.71
C GLN A 45 10.43 -4.79 4.17
N SER A 46 10.87 -4.82 2.90
CA SER A 46 11.45 -3.66 2.22
C SER A 46 10.48 -2.48 2.16
N PHE A 47 9.19 -2.74 1.88
CA PHE A 47 8.16 -1.70 1.87
C PHE A 47 7.80 -1.19 3.26
N THR A 48 7.93 -2.00 4.30
CA THR A 48 7.81 -1.53 5.69
C THR A 48 8.91 -0.52 6.03
N VAL A 49 10.15 -0.82 5.65
CA VAL A 49 11.30 0.10 5.83
C VAL A 49 11.13 1.35 4.95
N LEU A 50 10.73 1.16 3.69
CA LEU A 50 10.46 2.25 2.75
C LEU A 50 9.40 3.20 3.32
N THR A 51 8.27 2.67 3.80
CA THR A 51 7.18 3.46 4.39
C THR A 51 7.66 4.25 5.59
N SER A 52 8.41 3.62 6.50
CA SER A 52 8.96 4.31 7.67
C SER A 52 9.89 5.48 7.28
N ASN A 53 10.74 5.27 6.28
CA ASN A 53 11.69 6.29 5.83
C ASN A 53 11.00 7.41 5.02
N ILE A 54 10.09 7.07 4.11
CA ILE A 54 9.32 8.07 3.35
C ILE A 54 8.46 8.92 4.29
N ASN A 55 7.87 8.33 5.31
CA ASN A 55 7.06 9.06 6.26
C ASN A 55 7.87 10.09 7.06
N LYS A 56 9.18 9.88 7.28
CA LYS A 56 10.07 10.90 7.86
C LYS A 56 10.19 12.13 6.94
N VAL A 57 10.22 11.90 5.63
CA VAL A 57 10.24 13.00 4.64
C VAL A 57 8.87 13.67 4.57
N ALA A 58 7.82 12.89 4.47
CA ALA A 58 6.43 13.38 4.37
C ALA A 58 6.00 14.23 5.58
N LEU A 59 6.48 13.88 6.77
CA LEU A 59 6.16 14.59 8.02
C LEU A 59 7.22 15.63 8.40
N GLY A 60 8.16 15.94 7.51
CA GLY A 60 9.14 17.02 7.68
C GLY A 60 10.32 16.71 8.61
N SER A 61 10.49 15.44 9.03
CA SER A 61 11.60 15.03 9.89
C SER A 61 12.93 14.86 9.14
N SER A 62 12.88 14.76 7.81
CA SER A 62 14.07 14.63 6.94
C SER A 62 13.81 15.25 5.58
N PRO A 63 14.78 15.93 4.94
CA PRO A 63 14.61 16.51 3.61
C PRO A 63 14.57 15.46 2.51
N SER A 64 15.27 14.35 2.68
CA SER A 64 15.36 13.26 1.71
C SER A 64 15.64 11.93 2.41
N GLN A 65 15.17 10.84 1.81
CA GLN A 65 15.48 9.47 2.23
C GLN A 65 15.66 8.58 1.01
N SER A 66 16.48 7.54 1.17
CA SER A 66 16.60 6.50 0.14
C SER A 66 16.53 5.10 0.75
N VAL A 67 15.96 4.16 -0.01
CA VAL A 67 15.87 2.75 0.38
C VAL A 67 16.22 1.89 -0.82
N GLU A 68 16.98 0.84 -0.58
CA GLU A 68 17.28 -0.18 -1.58
C GLU A 68 16.27 -1.33 -1.47
N ILE A 69 15.73 -1.73 -2.61
CA ILE A 69 14.77 -2.84 -2.75
C ILE A 69 15.38 -3.86 -3.71
N LYS A 70 15.40 -5.12 -3.30
CA LYS A 70 15.86 -6.21 -4.16
C LYS A 70 14.71 -6.71 -5.02
N LEU A 71 14.80 -6.49 -6.33
CA LEU A 71 13.86 -7.02 -7.31
C LEU A 71 14.17 -8.48 -7.63
N HIS A 72 13.12 -9.27 -7.90
CA HIS A 72 13.17 -10.65 -8.37
C HIS A 72 12.18 -10.78 -9.51
N GLU A 73 12.64 -10.54 -10.75
CA GLU A 73 11.80 -10.55 -11.95
C GLU A 73 10.53 -9.70 -11.80
N SER A 74 10.67 -8.60 -11.08
CA SER A 74 9.56 -7.70 -10.75
C SER A 74 9.82 -6.30 -11.29
N THR A 75 8.80 -5.46 -11.26
CA THR A 75 8.88 -4.06 -11.68
C THR A 75 8.65 -3.15 -10.50
N ALA A 76 9.61 -2.25 -10.22
CA ALA A 76 9.42 -1.14 -9.31
C ALA A 76 9.09 0.12 -10.11
N ALA A 77 8.01 0.80 -9.77
CA ALA A 77 7.56 1.99 -10.51
C ALA A 77 6.88 3.02 -9.61
N VAL A 78 6.91 4.27 -10.06
CA VAL A 78 6.01 5.32 -9.57
C VAL A 78 4.86 5.42 -10.56
N SER A 79 3.68 4.99 -10.15
CA SER A 79 2.52 4.80 -11.04
C SER A 79 1.21 5.23 -10.40
N GLY A 80 0.12 4.97 -11.11
CA GLY A 80 -1.23 5.12 -10.63
C GLY A 80 -1.80 6.54 -10.77
N THR A 81 -3.13 6.57 -10.65
CA THR A 81 -3.97 7.80 -10.68
C THR A 81 -4.77 7.92 -9.38
N SER A 82 -4.22 7.38 -8.28
CA SER A 82 -4.90 7.44 -6.98
C SER A 82 -5.13 8.86 -6.51
N SER A 83 -6.22 9.06 -5.80
CA SER A 83 -6.68 10.36 -5.33
C SER A 83 -7.31 10.27 -3.94
N ILE A 84 -7.30 11.39 -3.26
CA ILE A 84 -8.03 11.58 -2.00
C ILE A 84 -8.86 12.86 -2.09
N ILE A 85 -10.13 12.75 -1.72
CA ILE A 85 -11.05 13.87 -1.56
C ILE A 85 -11.50 13.88 -0.10
N VAL A 86 -11.33 15.01 0.57
CA VAL A 86 -11.81 15.23 1.94
C VAL A 86 -12.84 16.32 1.91
N GLU A 87 -14.10 15.99 2.18
CA GLU A 87 -15.19 16.94 2.29
C GLU A 87 -15.56 17.14 3.76
N MET A 88 -15.71 18.36 4.17
CA MET A 88 -15.98 18.75 5.56
C MET A 88 -17.18 19.65 5.65
N LYS A 89 -18.08 19.37 6.59
CA LYS A 89 -19.15 20.29 7.00
C LYS A 89 -18.64 21.12 8.16
N VAL A 90 -18.43 22.42 7.89
CA VAL A 90 -17.88 23.39 8.84
C VAL A 90 -19.01 24.26 9.35
N TRP A 91 -19.17 24.37 10.66
CA TRP A 91 -20.12 25.28 11.26
C TRP A 91 -19.56 26.70 11.28
N ASN A 92 -20.25 27.61 10.60
CA ASN A 92 -19.91 29.03 10.59
C ASN A 92 -20.71 29.74 11.68
N SER A 93 -20.07 30.10 12.77
CA SER A 93 -20.70 30.76 13.91
C SER A 93 -21.17 32.20 13.61
N SER A 94 -20.60 32.83 12.59
CA SER A 94 -20.98 34.21 12.19
C SER A 94 -22.27 34.24 11.37
N THR A 95 -22.48 33.27 10.51
CA THR A 95 -23.63 33.13 9.62
C THR A 95 -24.71 32.17 10.10
N HIS A 96 -24.40 31.35 11.13
CA HIS A 96 -25.23 30.26 11.63
C HIS A 96 -25.63 29.22 10.54
N VAL A 97 -24.73 29.01 9.55
CA VAL A 97 -24.92 28.09 8.44
C VAL A 97 -23.79 27.09 8.39
N VAL A 98 -24.09 25.89 7.91
CA VAL A 98 -23.06 24.82 7.64
C VAL A 98 -22.52 25.05 6.23
N ASP A 99 -21.24 25.37 6.14
CA ASP A 99 -20.49 25.45 4.89
C ASP A 99 -19.88 24.11 4.55
N THR A 100 -19.85 23.72 3.26
CA THR A 100 -19.10 22.55 2.79
C THR A 100 -17.75 23.02 2.24
N LYS A 101 -16.67 22.47 2.81
CA LYS A 101 -15.29 22.66 2.34
C LYS A 101 -14.79 21.37 1.75
N SER A 102 -14.05 21.45 0.65
CA SER A 102 -13.46 20.30 -0.02
C SER A 102 -11.96 20.48 -0.21
N PHE A 103 -11.21 19.41 0.00
CA PHE A 103 -9.78 19.30 -0.29
C PHE A 103 -9.58 18.09 -1.16
N ASP A 104 -9.06 18.27 -2.38
CA ASP A 104 -8.85 17.23 -3.38
C ASP A 104 -7.39 17.23 -3.85
N ARG A 105 -6.77 16.05 -3.87
CA ARG A 105 -5.39 15.84 -4.36
C ARG A 105 -5.20 14.48 -5.01
N GLN A 106 -4.37 14.49 -6.05
CA GLN A 106 -3.84 13.27 -6.65
C GLN A 106 -2.64 12.78 -5.83
N LEU A 107 -2.58 11.46 -5.54
CA LEU A 107 -1.59 10.86 -4.66
C LEU A 107 -0.46 10.19 -5.42
N ARG A 108 -0.77 9.16 -6.25
CA ARG A 108 0.12 8.19 -6.88
C ARG A 108 0.72 7.19 -5.89
N VAL A 109 1.36 6.16 -6.43
CA VAL A 109 1.87 5.00 -5.68
C VAL A 109 3.31 4.72 -6.07
N ILE A 110 4.15 4.38 -5.11
CA ILE A 110 5.40 3.66 -5.36
C ILE A 110 5.06 2.19 -5.21
N GLU A 111 5.19 1.41 -6.27
CA GLU A 111 4.81 -0.01 -6.22
C GLU A 111 5.89 -0.94 -6.76
N ASN A 112 5.89 -2.16 -6.22
CA ASN A 112 6.55 -3.32 -6.82
C ASN A 112 5.48 -4.29 -7.30
N ARG A 113 5.56 -4.64 -8.58
CA ARG A 113 4.61 -5.53 -9.25
C ARG A 113 5.30 -6.81 -9.72
N TYR A 114 4.78 -7.94 -9.26
CA TYR A 114 5.26 -9.28 -9.62
C TYR A 114 4.06 -10.17 -9.96
N LYS A 115 3.95 -10.60 -11.22
CA LYS A 115 2.78 -11.36 -11.73
C LYS A 115 1.48 -10.59 -11.40
N GLU A 116 0.54 -11.24 -10.73
CA GLU A 116 -0.73 -10.64 -10.30
C GLU A 116 -0.70 -10.04 -8.88
N ARG A 117 0.49 -9.90 -8.30
CA ARG A 117 0.68 -9.33 -6.96
C ARG A 117 1.32 -7.97 -7.06
N SER A 118 0.84 -7.04 -6.28
CA SER A 118 1.48 -5.73 -6.14
C SER A 118 1.63 -5.36 -4.67
N ILE A 119 2.73 -4.69 -4.36
CA ILE A 119 3.00 -4.12 -3.05
C ILE A 119 3.31 -2.65 -3.28
N GLY A 120 2.56 -1.76 -2.64
CA GLY A 120 2.67 -0.33 -2.87
C GLY A 120 2.67 0.50 -1.61
N TYR A 121 3.44 1.59 -1.64
CA TYR A 121 3.33 2.70 -0.71
C TYR A 121 2.38 3.74 -1.29
N GLU A 122 1.36 4.12 -0.54
CA GLU A 122 0.39 5.13 -0.90
C GLU A 122 -0.04 5.92 0.34
N ASN A 123 0.11 7.23 0.27
CA ASN A 123 -0.35 8.17 1.29
C ASN A 123 -0.05 7.74 2.74
N THR A 124 1.22 7.59 3.05
CA THR A 124 1.77 7.19 4.36
C THR A 124 1.54 5.74 4.77
N GLY A 125 0.76 4.96 4.03
CA GLY A 125 0.53 3.55 4.26
C GLY A 125 1.24 2.64 3.26
N ALA A 126 1.30 1.35 3.57
CA ALA A 126 1.75 0.32 2.63
C ALA A 126 0.74 -0.82 2.54
N TRP A 127 0.54 -1.29 1.34
CA TRP A 127 -0.50 -2.23 0.96
C TRP A 127 0.07 -3.37 0.12
N ALA A 128 -0.44 -4.58 0.31
CA ALA A 128 -0.23 -5.70 -0.61
C ALA A 128 -1.55 -6.09 -1.25
N LYS A 129 -1.59 -6.15 -2.57
CA LYS A 129 -2.71 -6.65 -3.36
C LYS A 129 -2.32 -8.03 -3.92
N TYR A 130 -3.17 -9.00 -3.67
CA TYR A 130 -3.05 -10.37 -4.14
C TYR A 130 -4.11 -10.67 -5.20
N GLU A 131 -4.00 -11.84 -5.81
CA GLU A 131 -5.03 -12.41 -6.67
C GLU A 131 -6.44 -12.25 -6.06
N ARG A 132 -7.46 -12.09 -6.90
CA ARG A 132 -8.85 -11.88 -6.50
C ARG A 132 -9.08 -10.61 -5.67
N GLU A 133 -8.29 -9.56 -5.94
CA GLU A 133 -8.46 -8.23 -5.32
C GLU A 133 -8.35 -8.19 -3.79
N LYS A 134 -7.76 -9.22 -3.19
CA LYS A 134 -7.52 -9.23 -1.75
C LYS A 134 -6.39 -8.26 -1.40
N VAL A 135 -6.73 -7.17 -0.72
CA VAL A 135 -5.77 -6.18 -0.23
C VAL A 135 -5.46 -6.43 1.25
N VAL A 136 -4.20 -6.38 1.63
CA VAL A 136 -3.73 -6.49 3.02
C VAL A 136 -2.91 -5.26 3.36
N MET A 137 -3.16 -4.66 4.51
CA MET A 137 -2.38 -3.55 5.04
C MET A 137 -1.06 -4.08 5.60
N ILE A 138 0.07 -3.58 5.08
CA ILE A 138 1.43 -3.89 5.54
C ILE A 138 1.87 -2.89 6.62
N SER A 139 1.66 -1.60 6.33
CA SER A 139 1.94 -0.52 7.25
C SER A 139 0.75 0.42 7.33
N LYS A 140 0.38 0.77 8.56
CA LYS A 140 -0.76 1.64 8.83
C LYS A 140 -0.49 3.07 8.33
N PRO A 141 -1.45 3.71 7.63
CA PRO A 141 -1.38 5.14 7.34
C PRO A 141 -1.32 6.00 8.61
N ASN A 142 -0.59 7.11 8.55
CA ASN A 142 -0.33 7.98 9.71
C ASN A 142 -1.44 9.02 9.97
N PHE A 143 -2.70 8.64 9.76
CA PHE A 143 -3.81 9.46 10.21
C PHE A 143 -3.86 9.45 11.74
N ALA A 144 -4.06 10.60 12.35
CA ALA A 144 -4.12 10.72 13.81
C ALA A 144 -5.45 11.34 14.24
N VAL A 145 -6.03 10.75 15.29
CA VAL A 145 -7.26 11.25 15.93
C VAL A 145 -6.95 11.51 17.40
N ALA A 146 -7.24 12.73 17.85
CA ALA A 146 -7.30 13.13 19.25
C ALA A 146 -8.75 13.51 19.59
N GLU A 147 -9.02 13.91 20.83
CA GLU A 147 -10.39 14.22 21.28
C GLU A 147 -11.07 15.29 20.41
N ASP A 148 -10.33 16.35 20.05
CA ASP A 148 -10.79 17.53 19.32
C ASP A 148 -10.11 17.75 17.97
N LEU A 149 -9.28 16.80 17.52
CA LEU A 149 -8.43 16.96 16.33
C LEU A 149 -8.39 15.71 15.47
N LEU A 150 -8.61 15.88 14.16
CA LEU A 150 -8.30 14.89 13.13
C LEU A 150 -7.17 15.41 12.24
N MET A 151 -6.03 14.73 12.24
CA MET A 151 -4.92 15.02 11.32
C MET A 151 -4.90 14.01 10.16
N ILE A 152 -4.93 14.55 8.93
CA ILE A 152 -4.89 13.78 7.68
C ILE A 152 -3.62 14.16 6.90
N PRO A 153 -2.60 13.29 6.85
CA PRO A 153 -1.47 13.50 5.95
C PRO A 153 -1.88 13.19 4.52
N VAL A 154 -1.44 14.02 3.58
CA VAL A 154 -1.67 13.86 2.14
C VAL A 154 -0.34 13.96 1.42
N VAL A 155 0.20 12.82 1.00
CA VAL A 155 1.49 12.71 0.31
C VAL A 155 1.27 12.65 -1.19
N MET A 156 1.69 13.70 -1.89
CA MET A 156 1.58 13.82 -3.34
C MET A 156 2.90 13.38 -3.99
N LEU A 157 2.93 12.19 -4.53
CA LEU A 157 4.10 11.67 -5.21
C LEU A 157 4.20 12.22 -6.64
N SER A 158 5.40 12.60 -7.04
CA SER A 158 5.75 12.97 -8.41
C SER A 158 6.95 12.16 -8.90
N GLY A 159 7.02 11.92 -10.20
CA GLY A 159 8.05 11.08 -10.84
C GLY A 159 7.41 10.10 -11.81
N SER A 160 8.19 9.55 -12.72
CA SER A 160 7.74 8.60 -13.72
C SER A 160 8.77 7.49 -13.96
N SER A 161 9.62 7.24 -12.95
CA SER A 161 10.66 6.20 -13.06
C SER A 161 10.03 4.81 -12.94
N SER A 162 10.54 3.88 -13.74
CA SER A 162 10.21 2.47 -13.68
C SER A 162 11.45 1.65 -13.99
N VAL A 163 11.73 0.63 -13.19
CA VAL A 163 12.84 -0.30 -13.36
C VAL A 163 12.31 -1.72 -13.22
N SER A 164 12.63 -2.58 -14.17
CA SER A 164 12.23 -3.99 -14.19
C SER A 164 13.43 -4.92 -14.23
N GLY A 165 13.29 -6.08 -13.66
CA GLY A 165 14.30 -7.15 -13.72
C GLY A 165 14.64 -7.76 -12.38
N THR A 166 15.91 -8.19 -12.26
CA THR A 166 16.46 -8.78 -11.03
C THR A 166 17.66 -7.97 -10.59
N GLY A 167 17.72 -7.63 -9.30
CA GLY A 167 18.84 -6.87 -8.74
C GLY A 167 18.40 -5.87 -7.69
N LEU A 168 19.32 -5.02 -7.25
CA LEU A 168 19.03 -3.95 -6.31
C LEU A 168 18.62 -2.69 -7.08
N VAL A 169 17.55 -2.08 -6.66
CA VAL A 169 17.12 -0.74 -7.11
C VAL A 169 17.04 0.18 -5.92
N ARG A 170 17.41 1.43 -6.14
CA ARG A 170 17.34 2.46 -5.12
C ARG A 170 16.13 3.37 -5.38
N VAL A 171 15.26 3.47 -4.39
CA VAL A 171 14.16 4.43 -4.37
C VAL A 171 14.61 5.64 -3.56
N VAL A 172 14.68 6.79 -4.21
CA VAL A 172 15.05 8.08 -3.59
C VAL A 172 13.80 8.94 -3.51
N CYS A 173 13.53 9.49 -2.33
CA CYS A 173 12.39 10.36 -2.06
C CYS A 173 12.87 11.69 -1.53
N ASP A 174 12.62 12.77 -2.27
CA ASP A 174 12.98 14.14 -1.92
C ASP A 174 11.72 14.92 -1.58
N GLY A 175 11.67 15.47 -0.38
CA GLY A 175 10.54 16.26 0.11
C GLY A 175 10.51 17.67 -0.48
N GLY A 176 9.31 18.12 -0.85
CA GLY A 176 9.04 19.53 -1.11
C GLY A 176 8.60 20.25 0.17
N LEU A 177 8.21 21.50 0.01
CA LEU A 177 7.67 22.28 1.13
C LEU A 177 6.25 21.79 1.47
N PRO A 178 6.01 21.30 2.69
CA PRO A 178 4.67 20.91 3.10
C PRO A 178 3.79 22.14 3.31
N SER A 179 2.48 21.98 3.11
CA SER A 179 1.47 22.96 3.44
C SER A 179 0.47 22.41 4.43
N VAL A 180 0.04 23.26 5.38
CA VAL A 180 -0.91 22.88 6.43
C VAL A 180 -2.22 23.64 6.18
N HIS A 181 -3.30 22.89 6.07
CA HIS A 181 -4.65 23.41 5.94
C HIS A 181 -5.44 23.07 7.20
N ARG A 182 -5.91 24.08 7.92
CA ARG A 182 -6.71 23.91 9.13
C ARG A 182 -8.15 24.31 8.88
N TYR A 183 -9.06 23.47 9.31
CA TYR A 183 -10.51 23.68 9.28
C TYR A 183 -11.02 23.50 10.70
N GLU A 184 -11.56 24.59 11.25
CA GLU A 184 -12.06 24.62 12.62
C GLU A 184 -13.56 24.34 12.65
N ASN A 185 -14.02 23.77 13.77
CA ASN A 185 -15.45 23.59 14.04
C ASN A 185 -16.16 22.69 13.01
N VAL A 186 -15.54 21.55 12.68
CA VAL A 186 -16.03 20.59 11.70
C VAL A 186 -16.99 19.60 12.36
N SER A 187 -18.22 19.51 11.86
CA SER A 187 -19.26 18.62 12.36
C SER A 187 -19.32 17.27 11.63
N MET A 188 -18.79 17.20 10.41
CA MET A 188 -18.78 15.97 9.62
C MET A 188 -17.58 15.96 8.68
N VAL A 189 -16.94 14.81 8.55
CA VAL A 189 -15.88 14.55 7.58
C VAL A 189 -16.29 13.39 6.70
N ASN A 190 -16.17 13.54 5.39
CA ASN A 190 -16.29 12.50 4.39
C ASN A 190 -14.95 12.36 3.65
N ILE A 191 -14.40 11.15 3.59
CA ILE A 191 -13.15 10.84 2.89
C ILE A 191 -13.46 9.88 1.77
N THR A 192 -13.17 10.28 0.54
CA THR A 192 -13.25 9.42 -0.65
C THR A 192 -11.84 9.16 -1.17
N ILE A 193 -11.49 7.90 -1.35
CA ILE A 193 -10.20 7.45 -1.86
C ILE A 193 -10.42 6.63 -3.13
N GLY A 194 -9.82 7.10 -4.24
CA GLY A 194 -9.70 6.36 -5.48
C GLY A 194 -8.34 5.68 -5.53
N SER A 195 -8.30 4.35 -5.59
CA SER A 195 -7.05 3.58 -5.51
C SER A 195 -7.23 2.14 -5.93
N GLU A 196 -6.20 1.50 -6.47
CA GLU A 196 -6.15 0.04 -6.62
C GLU A 196 -6.22 -0.69 -5.25
N TYR A 197 -5.95 0.00 -4.15
CA TYR A 197 -5.99 -0.51 -2.79
C TYR A 197 -7.24 -0.09 -2.00
N TYR A 198 -8.30 0.39 -2.69
CA TYR A 198 -9.51 0.96 -2.08
C TYR A 198 -10.16 0.03 -1.02
N ASN A 199 -10.13 -1.30 -1.23
CA ASN A 199 -10.61 -2.27 -0.25
C ASN A 199 -9.82 -2.24 1.07
N GLY A 200 -8.50 -2.02 1.00
CA GLY A 200 -7.64 -1.83 2.16
C GLY A 200 -7.93 -0.52 2.87
N TRP A 201 -8.09 0.55 2.11
CA TRP A 201 -8.45 1.87 2.60
C TRP A 201 -9.80 1.87 3.32
N GLY A 202 -10.81 1.21 2.76
CA GLY A 202 -12.13 1.12 3.40
C GLY A 202 -12.08 0.42 4.76
N ARG A 203 -11.30 -0.66 4.88
CA ARG A 203 -11.07 -1.31 6.18
C ARG A 203 -10.32 -0.40 7.15
N PHE A 204 -9.28 0.30 6.71
CA PHE A 204 -8.54 1.25 7.55
C PHE A 204 -9.45 2.38 8.06
N LEU A 205 -10.24 3.00 7.18
CA LEU A 205 -11.17 4.06 7.55
C LEU A 205 -12.24 3.57 8.54
N ASN A 206 -12.75 2.35 8.34
CA ASN A 206 -13.76 1.78 9.23
C ASN A 206 -13.16 1.30 10.56
N GLU A 207 -12.22 0.37 10.50
CA GLU A 207 -11.74 -0.34 11.69
C GLU A 207 -10.77 0.49 12.54
N THR A 208 -9.97 1.36 11.89
CA THR A 208 -8.95 2.14 12.59
C THR A 208 -9.41 3.57 12.89
N MET A 209 -10.08 4.23 11.94
CA MET A 209 -10.52 5.61 12.10
C MET A 209 -11.94 5.72 12.68
N GLY A 210 -12.67 4.59 12.77
CA GLY A 210 -14.04 4.54 13.26
C GLY A 210 -15.01 5.36 12.40
N MET A 211 -14.73 5.42 11.05
CA MET A 211 -15.62 6.04 10.08
C MET A 211 -16.60 4.99 9.53
N GLN A 212 -17.81 5.42 9.20
CA GLN A 212 -18.77 4.55 8.54
C GLN A 212 -18.50 4.57 7.04
N VAL A 213 -18.21 3.40 6.45
CA VAL A 213 -18.11 3.27 4.99
C VAL A 213 -19.51 3.44 4.40
N THR A 214 -19.65 4.40 3.51
CA THR A 214 -20.91 4.76 2.86
C THR A 214 -21.04 4.17 1.47
N GLU A 215 -19.92 3.94 0.79
CA GLU A 215 -19.91 3.44 -0.58
C GLU A 215 -18.60 2.69 -0.91
N TYR A 216 -18.75 1.59 -1.68
CA TYR A 216 -17.68 0.94 -2.42
C TYR A 216 -18.05 0.91 -3.90
N ASP A 217 -17.33 1.65 -4.72
CA ASP A 217 -17.46 1.58 -6.19
C ASP A 217 -16.33 0.73 -6.77
N VAL A 218 -16.67 -0.53 -7.06
CA VAL A 218 -15.74 -1.52 -7.60
C VAL A 218 -15.30 -1.16 -9.01
N LEU A 219 -16.17 -0.51 -9.82
CA LEU A 219 -15.87 -0.17 -11.20
C LEU A 219 -14.80 0.92 -11.30
N ASN A 220 -14.90 1.92 -10.43
CA ASN A 220 -13.95 3.03 -10.39
C ASN A 220 -12.83 2.83 -9.36
N GLY A 221 -12.86 1.74 -8.57
CA GLY A 221 -11.88 1.47 -7.53
C GLY A 221 -11.88 2.55 -6.44
N THR A 222 -13.08 2.99 -6.00
CA THR A 222 -13.20 4.02 -4.98
C THR A 222 -13.90 3.52 -3.72
N VAL A 223 -13.57 4.14 -2.59
CA VAL A 223 -14.25 3.95 -1.32
C VAL A 223 -14.52 5.29 -0.69
N SER A 224 -15.74 5.48 -0.16
CA SER A 224 -16.14 6.65 0.59
C SER A 224 -16.51 6.25 2.02
N ALA A 225 -16.02 7.02 3.00
CA ALA A 225 -16.36 6.82 4.41
C ALA A 225 -16.60 8.16 5.10
N SER A 226 -17.58 8.20 5.99
CA SER A 226 -17.98 9.40 6.71
C SER A 226 -17.97 9.22 8.22
N LYS A 227 -17.76 10.32 8.94
CA LYS A 227 -17.90 10.38 10.40
C LYS A 227 -18.51 11.69 10.82
N GLN A 228 -19.50 11.62 11.69
CA GLN A 228 -20.10 12.78 12.34
C GLN A 228 -19.46 12.99 13.72
N TYR A 229 -19.30 14.24 14.12
CA TYR A 229 -18.67 14.67 15.35
C TYR A 229 -19.63 15.56 16.15
N LEU A 230 -20.84 15.05 16.39
CA LEU A 230 -21.87 15.73 17.16
C LEU A 230 -21.97 15.12 18.57
N PRO A 231 -22.20 15.93 19.62
CA PRO A 231 -22.42 17.39 19.64
C PRO A 231 -21.13 18.21 19.59
N ASP A 232 -19.96 17.61 19.84
CA ASP A 232 -18.69 18.32 19.97
C ASP A 232 -17.96 18.28 18.62
N ASN A 233 -18.02 19.41 17.88
CA ASN A 233 -17.28 19.55 16.62
C ASN A 233 -15.76 19.44 16.86
N ILE A 234 -15.03 19.01 15.82
CA ILE A 234 -13.57 18.87 15.89
C ILE A 234 -12.86 19.82 14.93
N ASP A 235 -11.56 19.99 15.13
CA ASP A 235 -10.67 20.60 14.14
C ASP A 235 -10.12 19.53 13.20
N VAL A 236 -10.01 19.88 11.92
CA VAL A 236 -9.37 19.01 10.91
C VAL A 236 -8.13 19.70 10.37
N VAL A 237 -7.00 19.03 10.48
CA VAL A 237 -5.72 19.48 9.95
C VAL A 237 -5.26 18.57 8.83
N ILE A 238 -5.13 19.11 7.62
CA ILE A 238 -4.60 18.40 6.45
C ILE A 238 -3.17 18.87 6.22
N VAL A 239 -2.22 17.94 6.31
CA VAL A 239 -0.80 18.18 6.02
C VAL A 239 -0.49 17.65 4.63
N SER A 240 -0.37 18.56 3.67
CA SER A 240 -0.11 18.24 2.26
C SER A 240 1.38 18.30 1.97
N SER A 241 1.99 17.18 1.60
CA SER A 241 3.43 17.01 1.42
C SER A 241 3.75 16.57 -0.01
N PRO A 242 4.18 17.50 -0.89
CA PRO A 242 4.67 17.12 -2.21
C PRO A 242 6.02 16.42 -2.08
N MET A 243 6.21 15.34 -2.87
CA MET A 243 7.42 14.54 -2.83
C MET A 243 7.81 14.09 -4.23
N ARG A 244 9.09 14.26 -4.58
CA ARG A 244 9.66 13.71 -5.80
C ARG A 244 10.24 12.35 -5.52
N VAL A 245 9.93 11.38 -6.37
CA VAL A 245 10.45 10.02 -6.29
C VAL A 245 11.23 9.67 -7.54
N THR A 246 12.42 9.10 -7.36
CA THR A 246 13.26 8.57 -8.43
C THR A 246 13.62 7.13 -8.09
N ILE A 247 13.49 6.22 -9.07
CA ILE A 247 13.90 4.81 -8.97
C ILE A 247 15.05 4.59 -9.95
N GLN A 248 16.17 4.10 -9.48
CA GLN A 248 17.42 3.91 -10.24
C GLN A 248 18.19 2.67 -9.80
#